data_862ac0bb43eb1b9390a0c2f49c98b616
#
_entry.id   862ac0bb43eb1b9390a0c2f49c98b616
#
_cell.length_a   1.000
_cell.length_b   1.000
_cell.length_c   1.000
_cell.angle_alpha   90.00
_cell.angle_beta   90.00
_cell.angle_gamma   90.00
#
_symmetry.space_group_name_H-M   'P 1'
#
loop_
_entity.id
_entity.type
_entity.pdbx_description
1 polymer ?
#
loop_
_entity_poly.entity_id
_entity_poly.type
_entity_poly.pdbx_seq_one_letter_code
_entity_poly.pdbx_strand_id
1 'polypeptide(L)'
;MRKRITALLLAFVMTASLLPVTVQAVSPEAEAQAAVITTAAEFAAMAPDGNYRLEADITVDEPYGRTFTGSFDGAHHIITIDLHASAGGPVGAWGLFGELDGAAVKDLRLRGELTAAEDSNVRSLGALAGTVSGDTAIGGCRSEAAVQSEVSGGS
;
A
#
# COMPACT_ATOMS: atom_id res chain seq x y z
N MET A 1 61.28 10.87 -23.59
CA MET A 1 60.84 10.75 -22.23
C MET A 1 59.40 11.04 -21.94
N ARG A 2 58.64 11.23 -22.93
CA ARG A 2 57.30 11.73 -22.73
C ARG A 2 56.20 10.74 -23.02
N LYS A 3 56.54 9.53 -23.23
CA LYS A 3 55.59 8.54 -23.72
C LYS A 3 55.09 7.53 -22.67
N ARG A 4 55.37 7.80 -21.44
CA ARG A 4 55.09 6.82 -20.40
C ARG A 4 53.89 7.10 -19.53
N ILE A 5 53.28 8.21 -19.76
CA ILE A 5 52.18 8.63 -18.88
C ILE A 5 50.81 8.17 -19.40
N THR A 6 50.76 7.91 -20.66
CA THR A 6 49.47 7.54 -21.28
C THR A 6 49.06 6.09 -21.07
N ALA A 7 49.98 5.25 -20.75
CA ALA A 7 49.64 3.83 -20.55
C ALA A 7 49.02 3.53 -19.18
N LEU A 8 49.27 4.39 -18.22
CA LEU A 8 48.74 4.16 -16.88
C LEU A 8 47.27 4.51 -16.73
N LEU A 9 46.82 5.40 -17.56
CA LEU A 9 45.43 5.83 -17.51
C LEU A 9 44.49 4.79 -18.11
N LEU A 10 44.96 4.04 -19.05
CA LEU A 10 44.14 3.05 -19.71
C LEU A 10 43.87 1.83 -18.86
N ALA A 11 44.78 1.49 -18.00
CA ALA A 11 44.62 0.35 -17.12
C ALA A 11 43.59 0.58 -16.01
N PHE A 12 43.36 1.83 -15.65
CA PHE A 12 42.44 2.17 -14.59
C PHE A 12 40.99 2.11 -15.04
N VAL A 13 40.76 2.36 -16.29
CA VAL A 13 39.38 2.34 -16.83
C VAL A 13 38.87 0.93 -16.98
N MET A 14 39.73 -0.03 -17.20
CA MET A 14 39.28 -1.40 -17.36
C MET A 14 38.90 -2.09 -16.07
N THR A 15 39.41 -1.64 -14.97
CA THR A 15 39.06 -2.25 -13.69
C THR A 15 37.71 -1.78 -13.17
N ALA A 16 37.27 -0.64 -13.60
CA ALA A 16 35.98 -0.13 -13.18
C ALA A 16 34.80 -0.85 -13.87
N SER A 17 35.07 -1.43 -15.01
CA SER A 17 34.00 -2.11 -15.73
C SER A 17 33.66 -3.51 -15.24
N LEU A 18 34.47 -3.98 -14.31
CA LEU A 18 34.23 -5.30 -13.79
C LEU A 18 33.38 -5.40 -12.58
N LEU A 19 32.94 -4.32 -12.18
CA LEU A 19 32.26 -4.28 -10.99
C LEU A 19 30.87 -4.58 -10.97
N PRO A 20 30.40 -4.94 -11.76
CA PRO A 20 29.22 -4.87 -11.82
C PRO A 20 28.30 -5.65 -11.21
N VAL A 21 28.30 -6.34 -11.21
CA VAL A 21 27.63 -7.08 -10.95
C VAL A 21 26.82 -7.21 -10.00
N THR A 22 26.68 -7.12 -9.40
CA THR A 22 26.08 -7.39 -8.47
C THR A 22 25.03 -7.04 -7.99
N VAL A 23 24.67 -6.97 -8.07
CA VAL A 23 23.91 -6.64 -7.60
C VAL A 23 22.83 -6.45 -7.21
N GLN A 24 22.24 -6.67 -7.16
CA GLN A 24 21.21 -6.57 -6.84
C GLN A 24 20.50 -6.13 -6.01
N ALA A 25 20.44 -6.06 -5.61
CA ALA A 25 19.80 -5.75 -4.84
C ALA A 25 18.99 -4.93 -4.50
N VAL A 26 18.54 -4.84 -4.18
CA VAL A 26 17.81 -4.46 -3.53
C VAL A 26 17.61 -3.41 -3.17
N SER A 27 17.30 -2.92 -3.36
CA SER A 27 16.68 -1.99 -3.44
C SER A 27 16.32 -1.08 -2.37
N PRO A 28 17.19 -0.50 -1.74
CA PRO A 28 16.91 0.70 -0.98
C PRO A 28 16.34 1.82 -1.84
N GLU A 29 16.63 1.77 -3.11
CA GLU A 29 16.09 2.75 -4.05
C GLU A 29 14.59 2.65 -4.27
N ALA A 30 14.03 1.47 -4.15
CA ALA A 30 12.59 1.32 -4.27
C ALA A 30 11.85 1.89 -3.05
N GLU A 31 12.43 1.78 -1.87
CA GLU A 31 11.88 2.41 -0.67
C GLU A 31 12.08 3.93 -0.69
N ALA A 32 13.17 4.40 -1.30
CA ALA A 32 13.43 5.81 -1.43
C ALA A 32 12.53 6.50 -2.47
N GLN A 33 11.89 5.75 -3.34
CA GLN A 33 11.00 6.28 -4.38
C GLN A 33 9.52 6.20 -4.02
N ALA A 34 9.20 5.73 -2.82
CA ALA A 34 7.82 5.71 -2.37
C ALA A 34 7.29 7.13 -2.15
N ALA A 35 6.14 7.43 -2.71
CA ALA A 35 5.47 8.69 -2.47
C ALA A 35 4.94 8.73 -1.03
N VAL A 36 5.09 9.89 -0.40
CA VAL A 36 4.70 10.08 0.99
C VAL A 36 3.22 10.40 1.10
N ILE A 37 2.57 9.76 2.06
CA ILE A 37 1.17 10.00 2.43
C ILE A 37 1.13 10.57 3.86
N THR A 38 0.56 11.74 4.00
CA THR A 38 0.38 12.41 5.29
C THR A 38 -1.07 12.83 5.55
N THR A 39 -1.93 12.71 4.55
CA THR A 39 -3.34 13.11 4.63
C THR A 39 -4.25 12.07 3.97
N ALA A 40 -5.53 12.07 4.38
CA ALA A 40 -6.55 11.23 3.74
C ALA A 40 -6.75 11.58 2.25
N ALA A 41 -6.59 12.85 1.88
CA ALA A 41 -6.72 13.28 0.50
C ALA A 41 -5.61 12.71 -0.39
N GLU A 42 -4.38 12.65 0.10
CA GLU A 42 -3.27 11.99 -0.61
C GLU A 42 -3.48 10.49 -0.72
N PHE A 43 -4.02 9.87 0.33
CA PHE A 43 -4.40 8.46 0.30
C PHE A 43 -5.45 8.17 -0.78
N ALA A 44 -6.51 8.97 -0.85
CA ALA A 44 -7.55 8.83 -1.86
C ALA A 44 -7.05 9.07 -3.29
N ALA A 45 -6.02 9.91 -3.44
CA ALA A 45 -5.43 10.26 -4.73
C ALA A 45 -4.36 9.28 -5.22
N MET A 46 -4.02 8.24 -4.46
CA MET A 46 -3.01 7.25 -4.85
C MET A 46 -3.30 6.62 -6.22
N ALA A 47 -2.27 6.43 -7.02
CA ALA A 47 -2.38 5.61 -8.23
C ALA A 47 -2.47 4.12 -7.84
N PRO A 48 -3.23 3.30 -8.58
CA PRO A 48 -3.40 1.89 -8.24
C PRO A 48 -2.11 1.07 -8.18
N ASP A 49 -1.14 1.42 -8.98
CA ASP A 49 0.13 0.70 -9.14
C ASP A 49 1.34 1.42 -8.52
N GLY A 50 1.10 2.45 -7.73
CA GLY A 50 2.15 3.25 -7.12
C GLY A 50 2.76 2.64 -5.86
N ASN A 51 3.88 3.20 -5.46
CA ASN A 51 4.55 2.85 -4.22
C ASN A 51 4.38 3.99 -3.22
N TYR A 52 3.88 3.68 -2.03
CA TYR A 52 3.53 4.68 -1.02
C TYR A 52 4.06 4.33 0.36
N ARG A 53 4.34 5.37 1.11
CA ARG A 53 4.72 5.27 2.52
C ARG A 53 3.93 6.27 3.36
N LEU A 54 3.35 5.78 4.43
CA LEU A 54 2.66 6.63 5.39
C LEU A 54 3.69 7.28 6.32
N GLU A 55 3.60 8.60 6.50
CA GLU A 55 4.50 9.35 7.41
C GLU A 55 3.74 10.14 8.47
N ALA A 56 2.45 9.96 8.56
CA ALA A 56 1.60 10.54 9.61
C ALA A 56 0.41 9.63 9.90
N ASP A 57 -0.15 9.73 11.08
CA ASP A 57 -1.43 9.13 11.39
C ASP A 57 -2.53 9.89 10.67
N ILE A 58 -3.41 9.20 9.98
CA ILE A 58 -4.49 9.81 9.21
C ILE A 58 -5.84 9.20 9.57
N THR A 59 -6.91 9.95 9.32
CA THR A 59 -8.30 9.45 9.42
C THR A 59 -8.91 9.39 8.04
N VAL A 60 -9.49 8.26 7.71
CA VAL A 60 -10.09 7.97 6.41
C VAL A 60 -11.57 7.65 6.59
N ASP A 61 -12.43 8.43 5.97
CA ASP A 61 -13.89 8.31 5.98
C ASP A 61 -14.46 7.75 4.67
N GLU A 62 -13.62 7.59 3.67
CA GLU A 62 -13.98 6.96 2.41
C GLU A 62 -12.93 5.90 2.03
N PRO A 63 -13.36 4.72 1.56
CA PRO A 63 -12.42 3.69 1.18
C PRO A 63 -11.63 4.08 -0.08
N TYR A 64 -10.47 3.47 -0.24
CA TYR A 64 -9.79 3.51 -1.52
C TYR A 64 -10.58 2.68 -2.54
N GLY A 65 -11.32 3.36 -3.38
CA GLY A 65 -12.35 2.77 -4.23
C GLY A 65 -11.86 2.12 -5.52
N ARG A 66 -10.57 1.79 -5.62
CA ARG A 66 -9.97 1.14 -6.79
C ARG A 66 -9.27 -0.13 -6.36
N THR A 67 -9.03 -1.03 -7.31
CA THR A 67 -8.13 -2.15 -7.10
C THR A 67 -6.71 -1.63 -6.93
N PHE A 68 -6.05 -1.96 -5.83
CA PHE A 68 -4.68 -1.55 -5.57
C PHE A 68 -3.73 -2.71 -5.88
N THR A 69 -2.72 -2.42 -6.70
CA THR A 69 -1.74 -3.39 -7.18
C THR A 69 -0.31 -3.01 -6.83
N GLY A 70 -0.11 -1.87 -6.19
CA GLY A 70 1.19 -1.33 -5.84
C GLY A 70 1.70 -1.77 -4.48
N SER A 71 2.55 -0.96 -3.87
CA SER A 71 3.05 -1.20 -2.52
C SER A 71 2.67 -0.07 -1.57
N PHE A 72 2.29 -0.45 -0.34
CA PHE A 72 1.95 0.47 0.72
C PHE A 72 2.66 0.10 2.02
N ASP A 73 3.53 0.98 2.49
CA ASP A 73 4.23 0.85 3.75
C ASP A 73 3.57 1.76 4.80
N GLY A 74 2.93 1.17 5.78
CA GLY A 74 2.31 1.91 6.87
C GLY A 74 3.31 2.53 7.85
N ALA A 75 4.57 2.14 7.81
CA ALA A 75 5.65 2.65 8.66
C ALA A 75 5.27 2.71 10.16
N HIS A 76 4.42 1.78 10.60
CA HIS A 76 3.84 1.68 11.94
C HIS A 76 2.90 2.84 12.34
N HIS A 77 2.55 3.72 11.42
CA HIS A 77 1.53 4.74 11.62
C HIS A 77 0.12 4.13 11.65
N ILE A 78 -0.81 4.93 12.13
CA ILE A 78 -2.19 4.51 12.31
C ILE A 78 -3.07 5.16 11.25
N ILE A 79 -3.86 4.34 10.57
CA ILE A 79 -5.02 4.82 9.83
C ILE A 79 -6.25 4.55 10.68
N THR A 80 -6.92 5.62 11.08
CA THR A 80 -8.23 5.52 11.72
C THR A 80 -9.29 5.49 10.62
N ILE A 81 -10.05 4.43 10.57
CA ILE A 81 -11.12 4.27 9.58
C ILE A 81 -12.48 4.60 10.22
N ASP A 82 -13.28 5.33 9.48
CA ASP A 82 -14.67 5.65 9.82
C ASP A 82 -15.53 5.44 8.57
N LEU A 83 -15.72 4.17 8.23
CA LEU A 83 -16.27 3.77 6.95
C LEU A 83 -17.69 3.25 7.11
N HIS A 84 -18.63 3.90 6.44
CA HIS A 84 -20.04 3.54 6.48
C HIS A 84 -20.61 3.26 5.09
N ALA A 85 -20.86 2.01 4.79
CA ALA A 85 -21.55 1.62 3.57
C ALA A 85 -23.06 1.80 3.73
N SER A 86 -23.60 2.82 3.09
CA SER A 86 -25.04 3.14 3.11
C SER A 86 -25.85 2.19 2.24
N ALA A 87 -27.17 2.20 2.46
CA ALA A 87 -28.12 1.56 1.57
C ALA A 87 -27.98 2.07 0.13
N GLY A 88 -27.93 1.17 -0.84
CA GLY A 88 -27.72 1.53 -2.24
C GLY A 88 -26.30 1.98 -2.60
N GLY A 89 -25.35 1.85 -1.66
CA GLY A 89 -23.96 2.17 -1.86
C GLY A 89 -23.22 1.25 -2.84
N PRO A 90 -21.90 1.39 -2.93
CA PRO A 90 -21.11 0.64 -3.91
C PRO A 90 -21.26 -0.86 -3.76
N VAL A 91 -21.30 -1.54 -4.90
CA VAL A 91 -21.48 -2.98 -4.97
C VAL A 91 -20.14 -3.67 -4.82
N GLY A 92 -20.06 -4.64 -3.94
CA GLY A 92 -18.91 -5.55 -3.91
C GLY A 92 -18.09 -5.53 -2.63
N ALA A 93 -16.82 -5.35 -2.74
CA ALA A 93 -15.86 -5.43 -1.65
C ALA A 93 -15.72 -4.09 -0.92
N TRP A 94 -15.74 -4.11 0.40
CA TRP A 94 -15.68 -2.91 1.22
C TRP A 94 -14.62 -3.05 2.32
N GLY A 95 -13.76 -2.07 2.43
CA GLY A 95 -12.66 -2.02 3.39
C GLY A 95 -11.85 -0.77 3.17
N LEU A 96 -10.76 -0.57 3.92
CA LEU A 96 -9.83 0.54 3.64
C LEU A 96 -9.38 0.51 2.18
N PHE A 97 -8.98 -0.66 1.70
CA PHE A 97 -8.86 -0.97 0.29
C PHE A 97 -10.08 -1.80 -0.12
N GLY A 98 -10.77 -1.43 -1.17
CA GLY A 98 -11.85 -2.27 -1.70
C GLY A 98 -11.32 -3.62 -2.15
N GLU A 99 -10.25 -3.59 -2.95
CA GLU A 99 -9.60 -4.78 -3.48
C GLU A 99 -8.07 -4.61 -3.53
N LEU A 100 -7.36 -5.64 -3.13
CA LEU A 100 -5.91 -5.80 -3.31
C LEU A 100 -5.65 -6.93 -4.30
N ASP A 101 -4.90 -6.66 -5.37
CA ASP A 101 -4.54 -7.66 -6.38
C ASP A 101 -3.05 -7.61 -6.69
N GLY A 102 -2.30 -8.60 -6.24
CA GLY A 102 -0.85 -8.61 -6.38
C GLY A 102 -0.13 -7.49 -5.64
N ALA A 103 -0.77 -6.89 -4.65
CA ALA A 103 -0.25 -5.75 -3.90
C ALA A 103 0.66 -6.17 -2.75
N ALA A 104 1.46 -5.24 -2.26
CA ALA A 104 2.26 -5.42 -1.05
C ALA A 104 1.87 -4.39 0.00
N VAL A 105 1.35 -4.82 1.14
CA VAL A 105 0.98 -3.94 2.26
C VAL A 105 1.73 -4.37 3.51
N LYS A 106 2.47 -3.46 4.13
CA LYS A 106 3.26 -3.77 5.31
C LYS A 106 3.15 -2.72 6.41
N ASP A 107 3.40 -3.17 7.63
CA ASP A 107 3.59 -2.35 8.83
C ASP A 107 2.50 -1.29 9.08
N LEU A 108 1.27 -1.61 8.74
CA LEU A 108 0.12 -0.73 8.88
C LEU A 108 -0.70 -1.07 10.14
N ARG A 109 -1.13 -0.05 10.85
CA ARG A 109 -2.04 -0.20 11.97
C ARG A 109 -3.38 0.43 11.64
N LEU A 110 -4.46 -0.31 11.87
CA LEU A 110 -5.82 0.15 11.64
C LEU A 110 -6.57 0.27 12.96
N ARG A 111 -7.36 1.34 13.10
CA ARG A 111 -8.32 1.55 14.19
C ARG A 111 -9.60 2.13 13.64
N GLY A 112 -10.61 2.17 14.50
CA GLY A 112 -11.90 2.78 14.17
C GLY A 112 -12.97 1.77 13.87
N GLU A 113 -13.87 2.10 12.95
CA GLU A 113 -14.99 1.22 12.64
C GLU A 113 -15.31 1.17 11.16
N LEU A 114 -15.90 0.07 10.78
CA LEU A 114 -16.37 -0.20 9.45
C LEU A 114 -17.76 -0.82 9.56
N THR A 115 -18.76 -0.12 9.08
CA THR A 115 -20.14 -0.59 9.14
C THR A 115 -20.75 -0.73 7.75
N ALA A 116 -21.56 -1.75 7.58
CA ALA A 116 -22.34 -1.94 6.38
C ALA A 116 -23.82 -2.02 6.75
N ALA A 117 -24.64 -1.14 6.18
CA ALA A 117 -26.07 -1.15 6.35
C ALA A 117 -26.69 -2.41 5.73
N GLU A 118 -27.84 -2.82 6.24
CA GLU A 118 -28.55 -4.01 5.78
C GLU A 118 -28.83 -4.02 4.28
N ASP A 119 -29.26 -2.90 3.76
CA ASP A 119 -29.56 -2.74 2.34
C ASP A 119 -28.35 -2.30 1.51
N SER A 120 -27.13 -2.41 2.07
CA SER A 120 -25.94 -2.16 1.32
C SER A 120 -25.67 -3.30 0.33
N ASN A 121 -25.10 -2.96 -0.82
CA ASN A 121 -24.71 -3.96 -1.81
C ASN A 121 -23.33 -4.59 -1.51
N VAL A 122 -22.89 -4.51 -0.28
CA VAL A 122 -21.57 -5.04 0.13
C VAL A 122 -21.65 -6.56 0.19
N ARG A 123 -20.72 -7.21 -0.49
CA ARG A 123 -20.61 -8.68 -0.54
C ARG A 123 -19.47 -9.21 0.31
N SER A 124 -18.45 -8.42 0.52
CA SER A 124 -17.35 -8.75 1.42
C SER A 124 -16.91 -7.52 2.19
N LEU A 125 -16.63 -7.71 3.45
CA LEU A 125 -16.32 -6.66 4.39
C LEU A 125 -15.06 -7.01 5.16
N GLY A 126 -14.07 -6.14 5.13
CA GLY A 126 -12.82 -6.36 5.84
C GLY A 126 -12.14 -5.04 6.18
N ALA A 127 -11.57 -4.92 7.37
CA ALA A 127 -10.98 -3.68 7.84
C ALA A 127 -9.83 -3.18 6.92
N LEU A 128 -8.96 -4.07 6.49
CA LEU A 128 -7.86 -3.72 5.59
C LEU A 128 -8.31 -3.77 4.13
N ALA A 129 -8.93 -4.86 3.72
CA ALA A 129 -9.40 -5.04 2.35
C ALA A 129 -10.67 -5.88 2.33
N GLY A 130 -11.59 -5.53 1.46
CA GLY A 130 -12.79 -6.32 1.23
C GLY A 130 -12.51 -7.58 0.44
N THR A 131 -11.59 -7.53 -0.52
CA THR A 131 -11.14 -8.68 -1.31
C THR A 131 -9.63 -8.64 -1.49
N VAL A 132 -9.02 -9.80 -1.50
CA VAL A 132 -7.59 -9.98 -1.75
C VAL A 132 -7.41 -11.04 -2.82
N SER A 133 -6.69 -10.73 -3.87
CA SER A 133 -6.41 -11.61 -5.00
C SER A 133 -4.96 -11.49 -5.46
N GLY A 134 -4.58 -12.31 -6.43
CA GLY A 134 -3.22 -12.34 -6.95
C GLY A 134 -2.18 -12.72 -5.89
N ASP A 135 -0.93 -12.46 -6.19
CA ASP A 135 0.19 -12.71 -5.27
C ASP A 135 0.34 -11.54 -4.26
N THR A 136 -0.73 -11.24 -3.54
CA THR A 136 -0.76 -10.15 -2.57
C THR A 136 -0.03 -10.53 -1.29
N ALA A 137 0.89 -9.69 -0.85
CA ALA A 137 1.65 -9.85 0.38
C ALA A 137 1.19 -8.86 1.45
N ILE A 138 0.76 -9.36 2.60
CA ILE A 138 0.38 -8.54 3.75
C ILE A 138 1.24 -8.96 4.94
N GLY A 139 2.02 -8.03 5.50
CA GLY A 139 2.93 -8.32 6.59
C GLY A 139 3.03 -7.20 7.62
N GLY A 140 3.23 -7.55 8.88
CA GLY A 140 3.39 -6.56 9.95
C GLY A 140 2.15 -5.70 10.24
N CYS A 141 1.00 -6.02 9.63
CA CYS A 141 -0.22 -5.24 9.79
C CYS A 141 -0.99 -5.66 11.03
N ARG A 142 -1.59 -4.68 11.70
CA ARG A 142 -2.45 -4.89 12.86
C ARG A 142 -3.74 -4.13 12.72
N SER A 143 -4.87 -4.79 12.95
CA SER A 143 -6.19 -4.15 12.99
C SER A 143 -6.78 -4.23 14.39
N GLU A 144 -7.22 -3.08 14.88
CA GLU A 144 -8.05 -2.90 16.07
C GLU A 144 -9.39 -2.25 15.67
N ALA A 145 -9.73 -2.29 14.39
CA ALA A 145 -10.97 -1.74 13.88
C ALA A 145 -12.14 -2.70 14.11
N ALA A 146 -13.26 -2.16 14.51
CA ALA A 146 -14.52 -2.90 14.59
C ALA A 146 -15.12 -3.06 13.19
N VAL A 147 -15.53 -4.27 12.86
CA VAL A 147 -16.21 -4.56 11.59
C VAL A 147 -17.62 -5.04 11.92
N GLN A 148 -18.62 -4.31 11.47
CA GLN A 148 -20.01 -4.58 11.77
C GLN A 148 -20.86 -4.59 10.50
N SER A 149 -21.72 -5.57 10.38
CA SER A 149 -22.78 -5.57 9.39
C SER A 149 -24.13 -5.57 10.10
N GLU A 150 -24.99 -4.65 9.73
CA GLU A 150 -26.36 -4.65 10.21
C GLU A 150 -27.15 -5.71 9.45
N VAL A 151 -27.41 -6.82 10.11
CA VAL A 151 -28.30 -7.85 9.58
C VAL A 151 -29.60 -7.73 10.36
N SER A 152 -30.69 -7.36 9.71
CA SER A 152 -31.97 -7.41 10.39
C SER A 152 -32.32 -8.85 10.68
N GLY A 153 -32.34 -9.14 11.93
CA GLY A 153 -32.92 -10.37 12.41
C GLY A 153 -34.40 -10.35 12.14
N GLY A 154 -34.83 -10.92 11.05
CA GLY A 154 -36.23 -11.18 10.80
C GLY A 154 -36.73 -12.12 11.88
N SER A 155 -37.61 -11.61 12.72
CA SER A 155 -38.44 -12.37 13.65
C SER A 155 -39.67 -12.87 12.96
#